data_da2dadb6860875d29a5b784ff97e5f5c
#
_entry.id   da2dadb6860875d29a5b784ff97e5f5c
#
_cell.length_a   1.000
_cell.length_b   1.000
_cell.length_c   1.000
_cell.angle_alpha   90.00
_cell.angle_beta   90.00
_cell.angle_gamma   90.00
#
_symmetry.space_group_name_H-M   'P 1'
#
loop_
_entity.id
_entity.type
_entity.pdbx_description
1 polymer ?
#
loop_
_entity_poly.entity_id
_entity_poly.type
_entity_poly.pdbx_seq_one_letter_code
_entity_poly.pdbx_strand_id
1 'polypeptide(L)'
;MKVEVKDTFFESVEKLVWYDSKLWKVWAAIRYDIPLFFKNIWRFRKELYNHQWWDYRFTLEMLYRSLSIMVVKLEKDGIEEDSSRGKKVAKIKRALELLKHKLDDDYVERAESELGELSRNPIDFEPIEGKEGLYRLVDNNTPAEKKHASKVYKRARVIEETEWKELWDIFKGKKFTTFENFDGSDLRGWWD
;
A
#
# COMPACT_ATOMS: atom_id res chain seq x y z
N MET A 1 61.58 8.13 -4.31
CA MET A 1 61.04 9.48 -4.01
C MET A 1 59.55 9.33 -3.88
N LYS A 2 59.01 9.28 -2.64
CA LYS A 2 57.54 9.27 -2.40
C LYS A 2 57.09 10.71 -2.55
N VAL A 3 56.29 11.00 -3.55
CA VAL A 3 55.62 12.29 -3.68
C VAL A 3 54.49 12.28 -2.67
N GLU A 4 54.65 12.98 -1.56
CA GLU A 4 53.52 13.32 -0.69
C GLU A 4 52.62 14.27 -1.46
N VAL A 5 51.47 13.76 -1.86
CA VAL A 5 50.39 14.59 -2.38
C VAL A 5 49.88 15.41 -1.21
N LYS A 6 50.18 16.71 -1.20
CA LYS A 6 49.59 17.62 -0.21
C LYS A 6 48.08 17.59 -0.33
N ASP A 7 47.41 17.40 0.80
CA ASP A 7 45.96 17.50 0.92
C ASP A 7 45.42 18.68 0.09
N THR A 8 44.46 18.42 -0.75
CA THR A 8 43.82 19.49 -1.51
C THR A 8 42.98 20.37 -0.57
N PHE A 9 42.73 21.60 -0.99
CA PHE A 9 41.87 22.55 -0.20
C PHE A 9 40.55 21.88 0.22
N PHE A 10 39.96 21.02 -0.63
CA PHE A 10 38.73 20.31 -0.33
C PHE A 10 38.89 19.24 0.78
N GLU A 11 39.98 18.49 0.80
CA GLU A 11 40.30 17.57 1.91
C GLU A 11 40.56 18.30 3.23
N SER A 12 41.13 19.49 3.16
CA SER A 12 41.30 20.34 4.33
C SER A 12 39.97 20.91 4.81
N VAL A 13 39.03 21.20 3.94
CA VAL A 13 37.67 21.64 4.25
C VAL A 13 36.83 20.51 4.80
N GLU A 14 36.98 19.28 4.31
CA GLU A 14 36.37 18.08 4.92
C GLU A 14 36.91 17.83 6.33
N LYS A 15 38.20 18.03 6.57
CA LYS A 15 38.82 17.96 7.92
C LYS A 15 38.37 19.10 8.85
N LEU A 16 37.90 20.22 8.35
CA LEU A 16 37.28 21.30 9.12
C LEU A 16 35.88 21.01 9.65
N VAL A 17 35.38 19.81 9.37
CA VAL A 17 34.38 19.03 10.12
C VAL A 17 33.24 19.84 10.78
N TRP A 18 32.81 20.85 10.10
CA TRP A 18 31.60 21.57 10.45
C TRP A 18 30.39 20.61 10.44
N TYR A 19 30.30 19.71 9.46
CA TYR A 19 29.19 18.76 9.28
C TYR A 19 29.11 17.67 10.38
N ASP A 20 30.22 17.35 11.04
CA ASP A 20 30.26 16.38 12.14
C ASP A 20 30.16 17.01 13.54
N SER A 21 30.17 18.32 13.62
CA SER A 21 30.02 19.00 14.90
C SER A 21 28.64 18.74 15.50
N LYS A 22 28.58 18.57 16.84
CA LYS A 22 27.30 18.42 17.55
C LYS A 22 26.36 19.60 17.29
N LEU A 23 26.93 20.80 17.17
CA LEU A 23 26.16 22.02 16.89
C LEU A 23 25.51 21.97 15.49
N TRP A 24 26.24 21.51 14.47
CA TRP A 24 25.65 21.32 13.14
C TRP A 24 24.52 20.29 13.13
N LYS A 25 24.70 19.13 13.81
CA LYS A 25 23.66 18.09 13.91
C LYS A 25 22.40 18.62 14.59
N VAL A 26 22.55 19.40 15.66
CA VAL A 26 21.41 20.07 16.35
C VAL A 26 20.74 21.10 15.43
N TRP A 27 21.53 21.93 14.75
CA TRP A 27 20.99 22.91 13.81
C TRP A 27 20.27 22.25 12.63
N ALA A 28 20.85 21.20 12.04
CA ALA A 28 20.25 20.44 10.96
C ALA A 28 18.94 19.76 11.39
N ALA A 29 18.91 19.18 12.60
CA ALA A 29 17.70 18.60 13.16
C ALA A 29 16.59 19.66 13.31
N ILE A 30 16.90 20.84 13.86
CA ILE A 30 15.91 21.91 14.02
C ILE A 30 15.46 22.44 12.65
N ARG A 31 16.37 22.60 11.69
CA ARG A 31 16.08 23.24 10.40
C ARG A 31 15.39 22.32 9.40
N TYR A 32 15.71 21.02 9.43
CA TYR A 32 15.27 20.06 8.42
C TYR A 32 14.47 18.90 9.01
N ASP A 33 14.98 18.22 10.04
CA ASP A 33 14.37 16.97 10.51
C ASP A 33 13.05 17.21 11.25
N ILE A 34 13.02 18.17 12.16
CA ILE A 34 11.81 18.51 12.93
C ILE A 34 10.68 18.99 12.01
N PRO A 35 10.88 19.94 11.08
CA PRO A 35 9.85 20.34 10.14
C PRO A 35 9.40 19.19 9.23
N LEU A 36 10.34 18.34 8.78
CA LEU A 36 10.02 17.15 7.98
C LEU A 36 9.17 16.15 8.76
N PHE A 37 9.51 15.90 10.03
CA PHE A 37 8.78 15.03 10.94
C PHE A 37 7.32 15.50 11.10
N PHE A 38 7.10 16.77 11.45
CA PHE A 38 5.74 17.32 11.57
C PHE A 38 4.97 17.29 10.24
N LYS A 39 5.64 17.58 9.12
CA LYS A 39 5.05 17.48 7.79
C LYS A 39 4.60 16.05 7.47
N ASN A 40 5.39 15.05 7.84
CA ASN A 40 5.05 13.66 7.63
C ASN A 40 3.91 13.20 8.55
N ILE A 41 3.93 13.59 9.84
CA ILE A 41 2.78 13.35 10.74
C ILE A 41 1.50 13.95 10.15
N TRP A 42 1.55 15.18 9.68
CA TRP A 42 0.40 15.84 9.07
C TRP A 42 -0.11 15.12 7.82
N ARG A 43 0.81 14.60 6.98
CA ARG A 43 0.46 13.84 5.77
C ARG A 43 -0.27 12.54 6.07
N PHE A 44 0.17 11.84 7.10
CA PHE A 44 -0.33 10.51 7.48
C PHE A 44 -1.23 10.52 8.72
N ARG A 45 -1.69 11.70 9.14
CA ARG A 45 -2.43 11.86 10.40
C ARG A 45 -3.70 11.02 10.51
N LYS A 46 -4.40 10.78 9.39
CA LYS A 46 -5.63 9.97 9.38
C LYS A 46 -5.31 8.50 9.62
N GLU A 47 -4.35 8.00 8.89
CA GLU A 47 -3.89 6.62 8.97
C GLU A 47 -3.28 6.34 10.35
N LEU A 48 -2.47 7.27 10.86
CA LEU A 48 -1.90 7.17 12.22
C LEU A 48 -2.94 7.23 13.32
N TYR A 49 -4.00 8.03 13.17
CA TYR A 49 -5.09 8.11 14.13
C TYR A 49 -5.88 6.83 14.23
N ASN A 50 -6.13 6.17 13.09
CA ASN A 50 -6.89 4.93 12.99
C ASN A 50 -6.02 3.68 13.21
N HIS A 51 -4.73 3.85 13.54
CA HIS A 51 -3.80 2.74 13.68
C HIS A 51 -4.24 1.74 14.75
N GLN A 52 -4.36 0.47 14.32
CA GLN A 52 -4.57 -0.68 15.19
C GLN A 52 -3.48 -1.72 14.89
N TRP A 53 -2.64 -2.01 15.86
CA TRP A 53 -1.44 -2.84 15.69
C TRP A 53 -1.73 -4.28 15.23
N TRP A 54 -2.94 -4.77 15.43
CA TRP A 54 -3.38 -6.11 15.01
C TRP A 54 -4.05 -6.14 13.64
N ASP A 55 -4.30 -5.00 13.01
CA ASP A 55 -4.99 -4.92 11.73
C ASP A 55 -4.01 -4.63 10.59
N TYR A 56 -3.90 -5.57 9.65
CA TYR A 56 -3.12 -5.38 8.42
C TYR A 56 -3.66 -4.24 7.55
N ARG A 57 -4.92 -3.85 7.73
CA ARG A 57 -5.57 -2.76 7.01
C ARG A 57 -4.76 -1.46 7.13
N PHE A 58 -4.22 -1.16 8.30
CA PHE A 58 -3.34 -0.01 8.50
C PHE A 58 -2.15 -0.01 7.54
N THR A 59 -1.51 -1.16 7.32
CA THR A 59 -0.38 -1.27 6.39
C THR A 59 -0.81 -0.94 4.96
N LEU A 60 -1.98 -1.40 4.53
CA LEU A 60 -2.53 -1.10 3.21
C LEU A 60 -2.93 0.37 3.06
N GLU A 61 -3.51 0.98 4.08
CA GLU A 61 -3.85 2.41 4.12
C GLU A 61 -2.60 3.29 4.01
N MET A 62 -1.54 2.96 4.75
CA MET A 62 -0.24 3.65 4.66
C MET A 62 0.38 3.51 3.27
N LEU A 63 0.33 2.32 2.69
CA LEU A 63 0.81 2.08 1.34
C LEU A 63 0.00 2.87 0.30
N TYR A 64 -1.32 2.80 0.38
CA TYR A 64 -2.23 3.56 -0.48
C TYR A 64 -1.93 5.06 -0.41
N ARG A 65 -1.77 5.60 0.80
CA ARG A 65 -1.46 7.01 1.02
C ARG A 65 -0.10 7.39 0.44
N SER A 66 0.91 6.55 0.65
CA SER A 66 2.26 6.77 0.12
C SER A 66 2.28 6.80 -1.40
N LEU A 67 1.63 5.84 -2.05
CA LEU A 67 1.52 5.77 -3.50
C LEU A 67 0.71 6.94 -4.07
N SER A 68 -0.36 7.37 -3.39
CA SER A 68 -1.15 8.55 -3.79
C SER A 68 -0.30 9.83 -3.82
N ILE A 69 0.56 10.02 -2.81
CA ILE A 69 1.48 11.17 -2.78
C ILE A 69 2.52 11.06 -3.89
N MET A 70 3.02 9.85 -4.14
CA MET A 70 4.02 9.58 -5.18
C MET A 70 3.48 9.91 -6.58
N VAL A 71 2.26 9.48 -6.91
CA VAL A 71 1.62 9.81 -8.20
C VAL A 71 1.58 11.32 -8.41
N VAL A 72 1.08 12.07 -7.40
CA VAL A 72 0.98 13.53 -7.51
C VAL A 72 2.34 14.18 -7.74
N LYS A 73 3.39 13.66 -7.10
CA LYS A 73 4.76 14.18 -7.29
C LYS A 73 5.28 13.86 -8.68
N LEU A 74 5.18 12.60 -9.13
CA LEU A 74 5.65 12.20 -10.45
C LEU A 74 4.94 12.98 -11.58
N GLU A 75 3.64 13.28 -11.42
CA GLU A 75 2.90 14.06 -12.42
C GLU A 75 3.32 15.53 -12.47
N LYS A 76 3.68 16.12 -11.31
CA LYS A 76 3.98 17.56 -11.23
C LYS A 76 5.45 17.90 -11.40
N ASP A 77 6.29 17.14 -10.73
CA ASP A 77 7.68 17.49 -10.48
C ASP A 77 8.66 16.45 -11.05
N GLY A 78 8.16 15.42 -11.78
CA GLY A 78 8.99 14.34 -12.29
C GLY A 78 10.00 14.84 -13.31
N ILE A 79 11.28 14.52 -13.10
CA ILE A 79 12.40 14.88 -13.99
C ILE A 79 12.66 13.82 -15.06
N GLU A 80 12.01 12.66 -14.98
CA GLU A 80 12.12 11.62 -15.99
C GLU A 80 11.46 12.00 -17.32
N GLU A 81 11.89 11.30 -18.38
CA GLU A 81 11.25 11.39 -19.70
C GLU A 81 9.75 11.06 -19.61
N ASP A 82 8.92 11.83 -20.29
CA ASP A 82 7.45 11.73 -20.24
C ASP A 82 6.93 10.33 -20.55
N SER A 83 7.57 9.61 -21.47
CA SER A 83 7.18 8.26 -21.86
C SER A 83 7.36 7.25 -20.72
N SER A 84 8.47 7.32 -19.98
CA SER A 84 8.78 6.46 -18.83
C SER A 84 7.90 6.81 -17.64
N ARG A 85 7.82 8.10 -17.33
CA ARG A 85 6.98 8.65 -16.25
C ARG A 85 5.52 8.25 -16.42
N GLY A 86 4.97 8.39 -17.63
CA GLY A 86 3.59 8.02 -17.93
C GLY A 86 3.30 6.54 -17.66
N LYS A 87 4.22 5.66 -18.03
CA LYS A 87 4.09 4.21 -17.74
C LYS A 87 4.11 3.93 -16.23
N LYS A 88 5.03 4.54 -15.47
CA LYS A 88 5.08 4.43 -13.99
C LYS A 88 3.78 4.92 -13.36
N VAL A 89 3.34 6.12 -13.70
CA VAL A 89 2.10 6.71 -13.17
C VAL A 89 0.89 5.82 -13.45
N ALA A 90 0.78 5.27 -14.64
CA ALA A 90 -0.31 4.35 -14.98
C ALA A 90 -0.30 3.09 -14.10
N LYS A 91 0.87 2.49 -13.86
CA LYS A 91 1.00 1.32 -12.98
C LYS A 91 0.72 1.64 -11.53
N ILE A 92 1.18 2.78 -11.03
CA ILE A 92 0.87 3.20 -9.66
C ILE A 92 -0.63 3.48 -9.50
N LYS A 93 -1.27 4.11 -10.46
CA LYS A 93 -2.74 4.33 -10.45
C LYS A 93 -3.49 3.00 -10.44
N ARG A 94 -3.05 2.01 -11.23
CA ARG A 94 -3.64 0.68 -11.19
C ARG A 94 -3.44 -0.02 -9.84
N ALA A 95 -2.24 0.09 -9.25
CA ALA A 95 -1.99 -0.42 -7.90
C ALA A 95 -2.88 0.26 -6.84
N LEU A 96 -3.11 1.57 -6.95
CA LEU A 96 -4.04 2.30 -6.07
C LEU A 96 -5.49 1.82 -6.21
N GLU A 97 -5.95 1.54 -7.42
CA GLU A 97 -7.27 0.98 -7.66
C GLU A 97 -7.44 -0.39 -6.99
N LEU A 98 -6.48 -1.30 -7.19
CA LEU A 98 -6.47 -2.62 -6.56
C LEU A 98 -6.43 -2.55 -5.03
N LEU A 99 -5.59 -1.67 -4.48
CA LEU A 99 -5.53 -1.42 -3.04
C LEU A 99 -6.84 -0.86 -2.50
N LYS A 100 -7.53 -0.02 -3.27
CA LYS A 100 -8.82 0.52 -2.89
C LYS A 100 -9.88 -0.57 -2.80
N HIS A 101 -9.99 -1.45 -3.80
CA HIS A 101 -10.89 -2.60 -3.74
C HIS A 101 -10.62 -3.46 -2.50
N LYS A 102 -9.34 -3.66 -2.15
CA LYS A 102 -8.98 -4.42 -0.95
C LYS A 102 -9.34 -3.71 0.35
N LEU A 103 -9.25 -2.38 0.38
CA LEU A 103 -9.64 -1.56 1.53
C LEU A 103 -11.16 -1.44 1.68
N ASP A 104 -11.87 -1.36 0.57
CA ASP A 104 -13.33 -1.28 0.55
C ASP A 104 -13.99 -2.64 0.77
N ASP A 105 -13.25 -3.75 0.55
CA ASP A 105 -13.68 -5.15 0.67
C ASP A 105 -14.96 -5.46 -0.14
N ASP A 106 -15.01 -4.91 -1.38
CA ASP A 106 -16.19 -4.93 -2.27
C ASP A 106 -16.33 -6.23 -3.09
N TYR A 107 -15.56 -7.26 -2.77
CA TYR A 107 -15.48 -8.48 -3.58
C TYR A 107 -16.79 -9.29 -3.59
N VAL A 108 -17.51 -9.28 -2.47
CA VAL A 108 -18.80 -9.99 -2.36
C VAL A 108 -19.84 -9.29 -3.21
N GLU A 109 -19.97 -7.97 -3.12
CA GLU A 109 -20.90 -7.16 -3.91
C GLU A 109 -20.66 -7.32 -5.42
N ARG A 110 -19.39 -7.40 -5.81
CA ARG A 110 -19.01 -7.65 -7.22
C ARG A 110 -19.35 -9.05 -7.66
N ALA A 111 -19.17 -10.06 -6.81
CA ALA A 111 -19.59 -11.42 -7.10
C ALA A 111 -21.13 -11.56 -7.15
N GLU A 112 -21.85 -10.84 -6.28
CA GLU A 112 -23.32 -10.75 -6.31
C GLU A 112 -23.81 -10.12 -7.62
N SER A 113 -23.15 -9.09 -8.12
CA SER A 113 -23.51 -8.45 -9.39
C SER A 113 -23.36 -9.40 -10.59
N GLU A 114 -22.43 -10.37 -10.52
CA GLU A 114 -22.22 -11.38 -11.57
C GLU A 114 -23.16 -12.59 -11.44
N LEU A 115 -23.46 -13.04 -10.21
CA LEU A 115 -24.12 -14.32 -9.95
C LEU A 115 -25.53 -14.18 -9.36
N GLY A 116 -25.93 -12.99 -8.95
CA GLY A 116 -27.18 -12.71 -8.26
C GLY A 116 -26.98 -12.48 -6.76
N GLU A 117 -27.90 -11.71 -6.18
CA GLU A 117 -27.85 -11.30 -4.77
C GLU A 117 -27.94 -12.49 -3.81
N LEU A 118 -27.25 -12.36 -2.67
CA LEU A 118 -27.34 -13.32 -1.57
C LEU A 118 -28.66 -13.16 -0.81
N SER A 119 -29.25 -14.30 -0.42
CA SER A 119 -30.31 -14.31 0.56
C SER A 119 -29.74 -13.86 1.92
N ARG A 120 -30.35 -12.82 2.50
CA ARG A 120 -29.95 -12.26 3.81
C ARG A 120 -30.96 -12.62 4.89
N ASN A 121 -31.31 -13.93 4.97
CA ASN A 121 -32.17 -14.40 6.03
C ASN A 121 -31.52 -14.18 7.40
N PRO A 122 -32.30 -13.77 8.42
CA PRO A 122 -31.77 -13.57 9.75
C PRO A 122 -31.22 -14.90 10.32
N ILE A 123 -30.12 -14.78 11.04
CA ILE A 123 -29.54 -15.89 11.78
C ILE A 123 -30.18 -15.87 13.17
N ASP A 124 -30.78 -16.97 13.58
CA ASP A 124 -31.39 -17.12 14.92
C ASP A 124 -30.44 -17.81 15.86
N PHE A 125 -30.63 -17.51 17.16
CA PHE A 125 -29.88 -18.13 18.24
C PHE A 125 -30.85 -18.94 19.12
N GLU A 126 -30.74 -20.27 19.09
CA GLU A 126 -31.53 -21.14 19.93
C GLU A 126 -30.73 -21.58 21.17
N PRO A 127 -31.31 -21.50 22.38
CA PRO A 127 -30.63 -21.98 23.58
C PRO A 127 -30.41 -23.50 23.48
N ILE A 128 -29.24 -23.96 23.92
CA ILE A 128 -28.92 -25.39 23.94
C ILE A 128 -29.50 -25.98 25.23
N GLU A 129 -30.39 -26.97 25.09
CA GLU A 129 -31.04 -27.63 26.19
C GLU A 129 -30.00 -28.25 27.18
N GLY A 130 -30.14 -27.94 28.45
CA GLY A 130 -29.23 -28.44 29.51
C GLY A 130 -27.89 -27.70 29.63
N LYS A 131 -27.68 -26.60 28.88
CA LYS A 131 -26.45 -25.80 28.99
C LYS A 131 -26.79 -24.31 29.13
N GLU A 132 -26.80 -23.84 30.38
CA GLU A 132 -27.10 -22.45 30.68
C GLU A 132 -26.10 -21.47 30.01
N GLY A 133 -26.61 -20.45 29.32
CA GLY A 133 -25.80 -19.43 28.65
C GLY A 133 -25.17 -19.83 27.30
N LEU A 134 -25.43 -21.04 26.79
CA LEU A 134 -24.95 -21.47 25.47
C LEU A 134 -26.08 -21.49 24.46
N TYR A 135 -25.81 -20.94 23.28
CA TYR A 135 -26.74 -20.86 22.15
C TYR A 135 -26.18 -21.57 20.93
N ARG A 136 -27.05 -22.21 20.18
CA ARG A 136 -26.75 -22.75 18.85
C ARG A 136 -27.18 -21.75 17.79
N LEU A 137 -26.32 -21.50 16.83
CA LEU A 137 -26.63 -20.69 15.68
C LEU A 137 -27.49 -21.49 14.69
N VAL A 138 -28.67 -20.96 14.36
CA VAL A 138 -29.61 -21.57 13.41
C VAL A 138 -29.58 -20.75 12.12
N ASP A 139 -29.16 -21.41 11.05
CA ASP A 139 -29.13 -20.81 9.72
C ASP A 139 -30.43 -21.16 8.98
N ASN A 140 -31.28 -20.15 8.78
CA ASN A 140 -32.61 -20.26 8.18
C ASN A 140 -32.58 -20.35 6.64
N ASN A 141 -31.40 -20.36 6.02
CA ASN A 141 -31.25 -20.47 4.59
C ASN A 141 -31.61 -21.88 4.09
N THR A 142 -32.33 -21.97 2.98
CA THR A 142 -32.62 -23.20 2.29
C THR A 142 -31.36 -23.85 1.71
N PRO A 143 -31.36 -25.15 1.41
CA PRO A 143 -30.21 -25.80 0.75
C PRO A 143 -29.81 -25.17 -0.58
N ALA A 144 -30.78 -24.61 -1.33
CA ALA A 144 -30.53 -23.90 -2.58
C ALA A 144 -29.81 -22.58 -2.35
N GLU A 145 -30.25 -21.79 -1.37
CA GLU A 145 -29.64 -20.53 -0.97
C GLU A 145 -28.21 -20.74 -0.44
N LYS A 146 -27.97 -21.76 0.39
CA LYS A 146 -26.63 -22.15 0.87
C LYS A 146 -25.70 -22.50 -0.29
N LYS A 147 -26.20 -23.24 -1.30
CA LYS A 147 -25.43 -23.58 -2.48
C LYS A 147 -25.12 -22.34 -3.33
N HIS A 148 -26.07 -21.43 -3.46
CA HIS A 148 -25.87 -20.14 -4.13
C HIS A 148 -24.82 -19.30 -3.41
N ALA A 149 -24.97 -19.09 -2.11
CA ALA A 149 -24.01 -18.36 -1.27
C ALA A 149 -22.58 -18.92 -1.38
N SER A 150 -22.45 -20.26 -1.36
CA SER A 150 -21.14 -20.90 -1.56
C SER A 150 -20.51 -20.56 -2.92
N LYS A 151 -21.32 -20.40 -3.99
CA LYS A 151 -20.81 -19.99 -5.31
C LYS A 151 -20.37 -18.55 -5.31
N VAL A 152 -21.16 -17.65 -4.72
CA VAL A 152 -20.85 -16.21 -4.63
C VAL A 152 -19.57 -16.01 -3.83
N TYR A 153 -19.43 -16.59 -2.63
CA TYR A 153 -18.21 -16.47 -1.85
C TYR A 153 -16.96 -17.08 -2.52
N LYS A 154 -17.11 -18.20 -3.23
CA LYS A 154 -16.02 -18.75 -4.04
C LYS A 154 -15.62 -17.79 -5.15
N ARG A 155 -16.59 -17.16 -5.82
CA ARG A 155 -16.31 -16.17 -6.87
C ARG A 155 -15.63 -14.93 -6.32
N ALA A 156 -16.11 -14.37 -5.20
CA ALA A 156 -15.50 -13.25 -4.50
C ALA A 156 -14.03 -13.53 -4.17
N ARG A 157 -13.74 -14.71 -3.65
CA ARG A 157 -12.37 -15.14 -3.36
C ARG A 157 -11.48 -15.23 -4.61
N VAL A 158 -12.01 -15.74 -5.71
CA VAL A 158 -11.27 -15.80 -6.99
C VAL A 158 -10.96 -14.39 -7.51
N ILE A 159 -11.90 -13.44 -7.39
CA ILE A 159 -11.67 -12.04 -7.76
C ILE A 159 -10.56 -11.46 -6.88
N GLU A 160 -10.68 -11.61 -5.56
CA GLU A 160 -9.70 -11.15 -4.59
C GLU A 160 -8.29 -11.70 -4.86
N GLU A 161 -8.15 -13.02 -5.02
CA GLU A 161 -6.87 -13.67 -5.29
C GLU A 161 -6.25 -13.21 -6.61
N THR A 162 -7.08 -12.98 -7.64
CA THR A 162 -6.64 -12.50 -8.95
C THR A 162 -6.10 -11.07 -8.86
N GLU A 163 -6.82 -10.17 -8.19
CA GLU A 163 -6.41 -8.79 -7.99
C GLU A 163 -5.18 -8.68 -7.08
N TRP A 164 -5.11 -9.50 -6.05
CA TRP A 164 -3.94 -9.58 -5.18
C TRP A 164 -2.70 -10.02 -5.93
N LYS A 165 -2.83 -11.02 -6.80
CA LYS A 165 -1.75 -11.46 -7.68
C LYS A 165 -1.32 -10.36 -8.64
N GLU A 166 -2.27 -9.67 -9.28
CA GLU A 166 -1.97 -8.53 -10.17
C GLU A 166 -1.20 -7.44 -9.42
N LEU A 167 -1.62 -7.09 -8.21
CA LEU A 167 -0.94 -6.09 -7.37
C LEU A 167 0.51 -6.49 -7.08
N TRP A 168 0.74 -7.75 -6.71
CA TRP A 168 2.09 -8.26 -6.48
C TRP A 168 2.94 -8.27 -7.75
N ASP A 169 2.36 -8.62 -8.90
CA ASP A 169 3.06 -8.60 -10.18
C ASP A 169 3.47 -7.16 -10.56
N ILE A 170 2.62 -6.17 -10.26
CA ILE A 170 2.95 -4.74 -10.44
C ILE A 170 4.11 -4.34 -9.52
N PHE A 171 4.08 -4.69 -8.24
CA PHE A 171 5.13 -4.34 -7.28
C PHE A 171 6.46 -5.04 -7.55
N LYS A 172 6.41 -6.31 -7.93
CA LYS A 172 7.60 -7.10 -8.25
C LYS A 172 8.28 -6.61 -9.53
N GLY A 173 7.50 -6.12 -10.47
CA GLY A 173 7.96 -5.73 -11.80
C GLY A 173 8.29 -6.90 -12.69
N LYS A 174 8.36 -6.61 -13.97
CA LYS A 174 8.82 -7.56 -14.99
C LYS A 174 10.28 -7.31 -15.29
N LYS A 175 11.04 -8.40 -15.51
CA LYS A 175 12.41 -8.26 -16.05
C LYS A 175 12.30 -7.74 -17.47
N PHE A 176 13.01 -6.68 -17.77
CA PHE A 176 13.12 -6.13 -19.12
C PHE A 176 14.58 -6.17 -19.56
N THR A 177 14.80 -6.43 -20.84
CA THR A 177 16.14 -6.48 -21.45
C THR A 177 16.49 -5.18 -22.14
N THR A 178 15.48 -4.44 -22.59
CA THR A 178 15.63 -3.15 -23.26
C THR A 178 14.65 -2.16 -22.63
N PHE A 179 15.00 -0.88 -22.67
CA PHE A 179 14.16 0.18 -22.09
C PHE A 179 12.79 0.29 -22.77
N GLU A 180 12.69 -0.10 -24.03
CA GLU A 180 11.43 -0.16 -24.79
C GLU A 180 10.41 -1.12 -24.15
N ASN A 181 10.89 -2.22 -23.55
CA ASN A 181 10.07 -3.23 -22.89
C ASN A 181 9.70 -2.87 -21.44
N PHE A 182 10.15 -1.71 -20.94
CA PHE A 182 9.75 -1.21 -19.64
C PHE A 182 8.27 -0.88 -19.62
N ASP A 183 7.51 -1.52 -18.71
CA ASP A 183 6.05 -1.36 -18.61
C ASP A 183 5.59 -0.45 -17.46
N GLY A 184 6.54 0.14 -16.72
CA GLY A 184 6.26 0.99 -15.57
C GLY A 184 6.05 0.26 -14.24
N SER A 185 6.11 -1.07 -14.22
CA SER A 185 6.05 -1.87 -13.00
C SER A 185 7.42 -1.88 -12.28
N ASP A 186 7.46 -2.40 -11.07
CA ASP A 186 8.57 -2.47 -10.12
C ASP A 186 8.58 -1.30 -9.13
N LEU A 187 8.07 -1.60 -7.92
CA LEU A 187 8.02 -0.63 -6.81
C LEU A 187 9.39 0.02 -6.52
N ARG A 188 10.48 -0.71 -6.72
CA ARG A 188 11.85 -0.22 -6.50
C ARG A 188 12.28 0.84 -7.49
N GLY A 189 11.63 0.90 -8.66
CA GLY A 189 11.89 1.87 -9.71
C GLY A 189 10.96 3.09 -9.69
N TRP A 190 10.04 3.20 -8.73
CA TRP A 190 9.07 4.30 -8.65
C TRP A 190 9.57 5.52 -7.85
N TRP A 191 10.82 5.85 -8.02
CA TRP A 191 11.40 7.07 -7.44
C TRP A 191 11.99 7.94 -8.56
N ASP A 192 12.18 9.19 -8.24
CA ASP A 192 12.69 10.21 -9.18
C ASP A 192 13.97 10.85 -8.60
#